data_dc152f6fdc0e997c70d7fc3e2efac185
#
_entry.id   dc152f6fdc0e997c70d7fc3e2efac185
#
_cell.length_a   1.000
_cell.length_b   1.000
_cell.length_c   1.000
_cell.angle_alpha   90.00
_cell.angle_beta   90.00
_cell.angle_gamma   90.00
#
_symmetry.space_group_name_H-M   'P 1'
#
loop_
_entity.id
_entity.type
_entity.pdbx_description
1 polymer ?
#
loop_
_entity_poly.entity_id
_entity_poly.type
_entity_poly.pdbx_seq_one_letter_code
_entity_poly.pdbx_strand_id
1 'polypeptide(L)'
;RQFSIMAVVWGVVGMLVGVIIASQLAWPELNFGIPWLTYGRLRPLHTNAVIFAFGGCALFATSYYVVQRTCHTVLFMPKLAAFTFWGWQLVILAAAISLPLGFTQGKEYAELEWPIDILIAVVWVSYAIVFFGTVGTRKIKHIYVANWFYGAFIIAVALLHIVNSAAIPAGMMKSY
;
A
#
# COMPACT_ATOMS: atom_id res chain seq x y z
N ARG A 1 0.04 16.26 3.01
CA ARG A 1 0.97 16.37 4.14
C ARG A 1 1.05 15.06 4.96
N GLN A 2 -0.08 14.48 5.40
CA GLN A 2 -0.08 13.24 6.21
C GLN A 2 0.61 12.09 5.49
N PHE A 3 0.29 11.80 4.23
CA PHE A 3 0.96 10.78 3.44
C PHE A 3 2.48 11.01 3.30
N SER A 4 2.92 12.27 3.15
CA SER A 4 4.35 12.58 3.05
C SER A 4 5.10 12.28 4.35
N ILE A 5 4.48 12.56 5.50
CA ILE A 5 5.05 12.22 6.81
C ILE A 5 5.13 10.70 6.98
N MET A 6 4.03 9.99 6.67
CA MET A 6 3.99 8.54 6.80
C MET A 6 4.90 7.82 5.80
N ALA A 7 5.16 8.39 4.63
CA ALA A 7 6.17 7.85 3.71
C ALA A 7 7.55 7.82 4.39
N VAL A 8 7.96 8.90 5.05
CA VAL A 8 9.25 8.91 5.78
C VAL A 8 9.25 7.91 6.94
N VAL A 9 8.18 7.88 7.73
CA VAL A 9 8.05 6.94 8.87
C VAL A 9 8.15 5.49 8.40
N TRP A 10 7.37 5.10 7.40
CA TRP A 10 7.39 3.73 6.87
C TRP A 10 8.67 3.42 6.11
N GLY A 11 9.31 4.41 5.50
CA GLY A 11 10.63 4.26 4.90
C GLY A 11 11.68 3.84 5.94
N VAL A 12 11.72 4.55 7.07
CA VAL A 12 12.63 4.20 8.18
C VAL A 12 12.30 2.82 8.75
N VAL A 13 11.03 2.54 9.04
CA VAL A 13 10.60 1.24 9.60
C VAL A 13 10.91 0.09 8.62
N GLY A 14 10.56 0.25 7.35
CA GLY A 14 10.82 -0.77 6.32
C GLY A 14 12.30 -1.06 6.17
N MET A 15 13.15 -0.04 6.12
CA MET A 15 14.60 -0.20 6.03
C MET A 15 15.20 -0.86 7.27
N LEU A 16 14.71 -0.53 8.47
CA LEU A 16 15.15 -1.19 9.71
C LEU A 16 14.84 -2.69 9.69
N VAL A 17 13.65 -3.08 9.25
CA VAL A 17 13.32 -4.51 9.06
C VAL A 17 14.27 -5.15 8.06
N GLY A 18 14.62 -4.43 6.98
CA GLY A 18 15.60 -4.90 5.99
C GLY A 18 16.99 -5.16 6.60
N VAL A 19 17.47 -4.27 7.46
CA VAL A 19 18.74 -4.47 8.17
C VAL A 19 18.67 -5.68 9.10
N ILE A 20 17.56 -5.88 9.80
CA ILE A 20 17.36 -7.04 10.68
C ILE A 20 17.44 -8.34 9.87
N ILE A 21 16.69 -8.47 8.79
CA ILE A 21 16.69 -9.69 7.97
C ILE A 21 18.04 -9.94 7.29
N ALA A 22 18.74 -8.89 6.86
CA ALA A 22 20.08 -9.01 6.33
C ALA A 22 21.07 -9.52 7.40
N SER A 23 20.95 -9.02 8.63
CA SER A 23 21.75 -9.49 9.76
C SER A 23 21.45 -10.96 10.11
N GLN A 24 20.20 -11.38 10.04
CA GLN A 24 19.80 -12.78 10.26
C GLN A 24 20.39 -13.75 9.23
N LEU A 25 20.66 -13.28 8.02
CA LEU A 25 21.36 -14.10 7.01
C LEU A 25 22.84 -14.32 7.36
N ALA A 26 23.48 -13.30 7.95
CA ALA A 26 24.87 -13.38 8.37
C ALA A 26 25.03 -14.10 9.72
N TRP A 27 24.09 -13.90 10.63
CA TRP A 27 24.08 -14.46 11.98
C TRP A 27 22.71 -15.09 12.28
N PRO A 28 22.51 -16.38 11.97
CA PRO A 28 21.24 -17.09 12.17
C PRO A 28 20.72 -17.08 13.63
N GLU A 29 21.61 -16.90 14.58
CA GLU A 29 21.28 -16.80 16.01
C GLU A 29 20.35 -15.61 16.30
N LEU A 30 20.36 -14.58 15.46
CA LEU A 30 19.46 -13.41 15.57
C LEU A 30 17.99 -13.74 15.27
N ASN A 31 17.64 -14.96 14.89
CA ASN A 31 16.27 -15.45 14.87
C ASN A 31 15.73 -15.74 16.28
N PHE A 32 16.59 -15.85 17.30
CA PHE A 32 16.27 -16.07 18.70
C PHE A 32 15.33 -17.27 18.97
N GLY A 33 15.08 -18.13 18.00
CA GLY A 33 14.08 -19.21 18.09
C GLY A 33 12.63 -18.74 18.21
N ILE A 34 12.37 -17.46 17.93
CA ILE A 34 11.04 -16.84 18.03
C ILE A 34 10.35 -16.94 16.66
N PRO A 35 9.22 -17.68 16.53
CA PRO A 35 8.61 -17.97 15.22
C PRO A 35 8.28 -16.75 14.38
N TRP A 36 7.74 -15.68 14.99
CA TRP A 36 7.33 -14.47 14.28
C TRP A 36 8.48 -13.49 13.96
N LEU A 37 9.69 -13.73 14.50
CA LEU A 37 10.90 -12.96 14.20
C LEU A 37 11.84 -13.65 13.22
N THR A 38 11.49 -14.82 12.73
CA THR A 38 12.35 -15.54 11.77
C THR A 38 12.44 -14.79 10.45
N TYR A 39 13.57 -14.95 9.76
CA TYR A 39 13.81 -14.40 8.42
C TYR A 39 12.65 -14.64 7.46
N GLY A 40 12.10 -15.86 7.44
CA GLY A 40 11.00 -16.23 6.55
C GLY A 40 9.69 -15.47 6.81
N ARG A 41 9.49 -14.97 8.03
CA ARG A 41 8.33 -14.15 8.41
C ARG A 41 8.58 -12.66 8.18
N LEU A 42 9.79 -12.20 8.44
CA LEU A 42 10.14 -10.80 8.29
C LEU A 42 10.43 -10.39 6.85
N ARG A 43 10.85 -11.32 5.98
CA ARG A 43 11.11 -11.02 4.56
C ARG A 43 9.87 -10.46 3.84
N PRO A 44 8.70 -11.14 3.82
CA PRO A 44 7.49 -10.58 3.21
C PRO A 44 7.04 -9.29 3.91
N LEU A 45 7.22 -9.17 5.23
CA LEU A 45 6.94 -7.93 5.94
C LEU A 45 7.81 -6.77 5.43
N HIS A 46 9.12 -6.97 5.28
CA HIS A 46 10.03 -5.97 4.73
C HIS A 46 9.61 -5.55 3.32
N THR A 47 9.34 -6.51 2.44
CA THR A 47 8.94 -6.24 1.05
C THR A 47 7.67 -5.41 1.00
N ASN A 48 6.64 -5.81 1.75
CA ASN A 48 5.37 -5.06 1.84
C ASN A 48 5.55 -3.67 2.47
N ALA A 49 6.39 -3.53 3.50
CA ALA A 49 6.67 -2.25 4.13
C ALA A 49 7.37 -1.27 3.17
N VAL A 50 8.33 -1.72 2.39
CA VAL A 50 9.06 -0.86 1.44
C VAL A 50 8.19 -0.51 0.23
N ILE A 51 7.52 -1.49 -0.37
CA ILE A 51 6.75 -1.25 -1.61
C ILE A 51 5.43 -0.55 -1.31
N PHE A 52 4.63 -1.09 -0.38
CA PHE A 52 3.26 -0.61 -0.18
C PHE A 52 3.16 0.45 0.92
N ALA A 53 3.88 0.30 2.05
CA ALA A 53 3.80 1.32 3.09
C ALA A 53 4.62 2.56 2.72
N PHE A 54 5.90 2.45 2.43
CA PHE A 54 6.74 3.58 2.03
C PHE A 54 6.37 4.07 0.63
N GLY A 55 6.51 3.23 -0.39
CA GLY A 55 6.27 3.58 -1.79
C GLY A 55 4.82 4.00 -2.04
N GLY A 56 3.85 3.26 -1.48
CA GLY A 56 2.43 3.60 -1.56
C GLY A 56 2.11 4.97 -0.95
N CYS A 57 2.60 5.26 0.26
CA CYS A 57 2.42 6.59 0.86
C CYS A 57 3.06 7.70 0.03
N ALA A 58 4.25 7.47 -0.55
CA ALA A 58 4.91 8.43 -1.42
C ALA A 58 4.11 8.70 -2.70
N LEU A 59 3.56 7.64 -3.32
CA LEU A 59 2.71 7.76 -4.51
C LEU A 59 1.39 8.49 -4.22
N PHE A 60 0.70 8.18 -3.12
CA PHE A 60 -0.49 8.93 -2.71
C PHE A 60 -0.18 10.41 -2.44
N ALA A 61 0.94 10.69 -1.75
CA ALA A 61 1.35 12.06 -1.45
C ALA A 61 1.60 12.87 -2.73
N THR A 62 2.38 12.30 -3.64
CA THR A 62 2.76 12.96 -4.90
C THR A 62 1.58 13.10 -5.85
N SER A 63 0.73 12.07 -6.00
CA SER A 63 -0.44 12.14 -6.86
C SER A 63 -1.45 13.18 -6.40
N TYR A 64 -1.76 13.22 -5.09
CA TYR A 64 -2.66 14.23 -4.53
C TYR A 64 -2.09 15.65 -4.64
N TYR A 65 -0.77 15.81 -4.49
CA TYR A 65 -0.13 17.10 -4.68
C TYR A 65 -0.18 17.53 -6.15
N VAL A 66 0.27 16.66 -7.06
CA VAL A 66 0.36 16.94 -8.47
C VAL A 66 -1.02 17.23 -9.08
N VAL A 67 -2.03 16.39 -8.81
CA VAL A 67 -3.37 16.57 -9.39
C VAL A 67 -4.00 17.90 -8.99
N GLN A 68 -3.84 18.34 -7.73
CA GLN A 68 -4.34 19.64 -7.29
C GLN A 68 -3.65 20.79 -8.01
N ARG A 69 -2.32 20.72 -8.15
CA ARG A 69 -1.52 21.76 -8.80
C ARG A 69 -1.78 21.85 -10.29
N THR A 70 -1.81 20.71 -10.96
CA THR A 70 -2.02 20.66 -12.42
C THR A 70 -3.46 20.89 -12.83
N CYS A 71 -4.44 20.61 -11.98
CA CYS A 71 -5.86 20.89 -12.23
C CYS A 71 -6.33 22.26 -11.70
N HIS A 72 -5.47 22.99 -11.00
CA HIS A 72 -5.78 24.28 -10.36
C HIS A 72 -7.03 24.21 -9.47
N THR A 73 -7.20 23.12 -8.75
CA THR A 73 -8.36 22.88 -7.87
C THR A 73 -7.94 22.16 -6.60
N VAL A 74 -8.85 22.11 -5.63
CA VAL A 74 -8.66 21.32 -4.41
C VAL A 74 -9.11 19.87 -4.64
N LEU A 75 -8.69 18.96 -3.77
CA LEU A 75 -9.11 17.56 -3.85
C LEU A 75 -10.64 17.44 -3.82
N PHE A 76 -11.15 16.64 -4.74
CA PHE A 76 -12.55 16.23 -4.75
C PHE A 76 -12.84 15.42 -3.48
N MET A 77 -13.94 15.72 -2.79
CA MET A 77 -14.35 15.03 -1.55
C MET A 77 -13.22 14.90 -0.51
N PRO A 78 -12.78 15.97 0.19
CA PRO A 78 -11.68 15.92 1.15
C PRO A 78 -11.86 14.89 2.28
N LYS A 79 -13.11 14.62 2.68
CA LYS A 79 -13.42 13.58 3.68
C LYS A 79 -13.09 12.18 3.16
N LEU A 80 -13.34 11.92 1.86
CA LEU A 80 -12.97 10.64 1.23
C LEU A 80 -11.45 10.52 1.07
N ALA A 81 -10.76 11.63 0.80
CA ALA A 81 -9.30 11.65 0.80
C ALA A 81 -8.70 11.36 2.19
N ALA A 82 -9.35 11.83 3.25
CA ALA A 82 -8.97 11.48 4.63
C ALA A 82 -9.25 10.00 4.93
N PHE A 83 -10.38 9.46 4.47
CA PHE A 83 -10.68 8.02 4.57
C PHE A 83 -9.62 7.19 3.84
N THR A 84 -9.21 7.57 2.62
CA THR A 84 -8.12 6.91 1.88
C THR A 84 -6.83 6.87 2.71
N PHE A 85 -6.49 7.96 3.40
CA PHE A 85 -5.30 8.00 4.25
C PHE A 85 -5.40 6.99 5.40
N TRP A 86 -6.45 7.07 6.22
CA TRP A 86 -6.61 6.20 7.38
C TRP A 86 -6.81 4.73 7.01
N GLY A 87 -7.59 4.48 5.94
CA GLY A 87 -7.77 3.13 5.40
C GLY A 87 -6.45 2.51 4.95
N TRP A 88 -5.59 3.30 4.27
CA TRP A 88 -4.27 2.81 3.88
C TRP A 88 -3.37 2.52 5.08
N GLN A 89 -3.39 3.36 6.13
CA GLN A 89 -2.65 3.07 7.36
C GLN A 89 -3.18 1.80 8.04
N LEU A 90 -4.49 1.58 8.03
CA LEU A 90 -5.09 0.35 8.57
C LEU A 90 -4.65 -0.90 7.79
N VAL A 91 -4.59 -0.83 6.45
CA VAL A 91 -4.02 -1.90 5.60
C VAL A 91 -2.59 -2.23 6.02
N ILE A 92 -1.74 -1.20 6.15
CA ILE A 92 -0.33 -1.39 6.54
C ILE A 92 -0.22 -2.06 7.91
N LEU A 93 -0.99 -1.62 8.89
CA LEU A 93 -0.99 -2.21 10.24
C LEU A 93 -1.51 -3.65 10.23
N ALA A 94 -2.58 -3.93 9.47
CA ALA A 94 -3.10 -5.29 9.32
C ALA A 94 -2.05 -6.23 8.69
N ALA A 95 -1.33 -5.77 7.65
CA ALA A 95 -0.22 -6.50 7.05
C ALA A 95 0.93 -6.71 8.04
N ALA A 96 1.29 -5.68 8.81
CA ALA A 96 2.36 -5.74 9.80
C ALA A 96 2.08 -6.73 10.94
N ILE A 97 0.82 -7.04 11.20
CA ILE A 97 0.41 -8.04 12.19
C ILE A 97 0.27 -9.43 11.55
N SER A 98 -0.42 -9.52 10.41
CA SER A 98 -0.75 -10.82 9.80
C SER A 98 0.47 -11.57 9.27
N LEU A 99 1.41 -10.87 8.62
CA LEU A 99 2.57 -11.51 8.00
C LEU A 99 3.51 -12.19 9.02
N PRO A 100 3.94 -11.53 10.11
CA PRO A 100 4.74 -12.21 11.14
C PRO A 100 4.01 -13.37 11.82
N LEU A 101 2.69 -13.25 12.03
CA LEU A 101 1.88 -14.32 12.61
C LEU A 101 1.68 -15.50 11.64
N GLY A 102 1.99 -15.33 10.36
CA GLY A 102 1.96 -16.38 9.36
C GLY A 102 0.65 -16.50 8.60
N PHE A 103 -0.23 -15.52 8.73
CA PHE A 103 -1.38 -15.40 7.85
C PHE A 103 -0.93 -14.77 6.53
N THR A 104 -0.50 -15.63 5.60
CA THR A 104 0.10 -15.21 4.34
C THR A 104 -0.15 -16.23 3.25
N GLN A 105 -0.34 -15.76 2.03
CA GLN A 105 -0.39 -16.59 0.83
C GLN A 105 1.03 -16.82 0.26
N GLY A 106 1.18 -17.86 -0.54
CA GLY A 106 2.45 -18.16 -1.21
C GLY A 106 2.71 -17.34 -2.50
N LYS A 107 1.90 -16.32 -2.78
CA LYS A 107 2.01 -15.48 -3.97
C LYS A 107 2.92 -14.29 -3.67
N GLU A 108 4.03 -14.16 -4.36
CA GLU A 108 4.96 -13.04 -4.18
C GLU A 108 4.28 -11.71 -4.56
N TYR A 109 4.45 -10.69 -3.71
CA TYR A 109 3.78 -9.37 -3.77
C TYR A 109 2.24 -9.40 -3.63
N ALA A 110 1.65 -10.54 -3.33
CA ALA A 110 0.26 -10.71 -3.01
C ALA A 110 0.10 -11.69 -1.82
N GLU A 111 0.96 -11.49 -0.82
CA GLU A 111 1.03 -12.35 0.36
C GLU A 111 -0.13 -12.15 1.33
N LEU A 112 -0.90 -11.06 1.18
CA LEU A 112 -1.98 -10.72 2.10
C LEU A 112 -3.20 -11.60 1.90
N GLU A 113 -3.91 -11.87 2.98
CA GLU A 113 -5.13 -12.69 2.95
C GLU A 113 -6.34 -11.88 2.50
N TRP A 114 -7.34 -12.55 1.97
CA TRP A 114 -8.52 -11.97 1.32
C TRP A 114 -9.25 -10.85 2.09
N PRO A 115 -9.35 -10.83 3.44
CA PRO A 115 -9.99 -9.70 4.13
C PRO A 115 -9.22 -8.39 3.96
N ILE A 116 -7.87 -8.47 3.96
CA ILE A 116 -7.00 -7.31 3.75
C ILE A 116 -7.06 -6.89 2.28
N ASP A 117 -7.14 -7.83 1.34
CA ASP A 117 -7.29 -7.55 -0.09
C ASP A 117 -8.58 -6.79 -0.40
N ILE A 118 -9.69 -7.15 0.25
CA ILE A 118 -10.94 -6.40 0.15
C ILE A 118 -10.77 -4.97 0.68
N LEU A 119 -10.12 -4.81 1.83
CA LEU A 119 -9.85 -3.49 2.40
C LEU A 119 -8.98 -2.65 1.46
N ILE A 120 -7.95 -3.23 0.85
CA ILE A 120 -7.12 -2.59 -0.17
C ILE A 120 -8.00 -2.13 -1.34
N ALA A 121 -8.88 -2.98 -1.85
CA ALA A 121 -9.76 -2.65 -2.97
C ALA A 121 -10.68 -1.46 -2.62
N VAL A 122 -11.29 -1.44 -1.43
CA VAL A 122 -12.14 -0.33 -0.97
C VAL A 122 -11.36 0.98 -0.88
N VAL A 123 -10.17 0.95 -0.30
CA VAL A 123 -9.30 2.14 -0.19
C VAL A 123 -8.85 2.60 -1.57
N TRP A 124 -8.51 1.68 -2.47
CA TRP A 124 -8.07 1.99 -3.83
C TRP A 124 -9.18 2.62 -4.68
N VAL A 125 -10.40 2.11 -4.59
CA VAL A 125 -11.58 2.72 -5.25
C VAL A 125 -11.83 4.13 -4.70
N SER A 126 -11.71 4.31 -3.38
CA SER A 126 -11.84 5.63 -2.75
C SER A 126 -10.79 6.62 -3.27
N TYR A 127 -9.54 6.16 -3.42
CA TYR A 127 -8.46 6.94 -4.04
C TYR A 127 -8.78 7.30 -5.50
N ALA A 128 -9.24 6.33 -6.29
CA ALA A 128 -9.62 6.55 -7.68
C ALA A 128 -10.72 7.63 -7.81
N ILE A 129 -11.75 7.56 -6.97
CA ILE A 129 -12.84 8.55 -6.95
C ILE A 129 -12.28 9.95 -6.65
N VAL A 130 -11.43 10.08 -5.64
CA VAL A 130 -10.81 11.37 -5.29
C VAL A 130 -9.96 11.90 -6.44
N PHE A 131 -9.11 11.06 -7.03
CA PHE A 131 -8.21 11.47 -8.10
C PHE A 131 -8.98 11.87 -9.36
N PHE A 132 -9.82 10.98 -9.90
CA PHE A 132 -10.59 11.25 -11.13
C PHE A 132 -11.63 12.35 -10.94
N GLY A 133 -12.26 12.43 -9.75
CA GLY A 133 -13.13 13.54 -9.38
C GLY A 133 -12.40 14.89 -9.39
N THR A 134 -11.15 14.93 -8.89
CA THR A 134 -10.32 16.14 -8.94
C THR A 134 -9.96 16.51 -10.38
N VAL A 135 -9.62 15.53 -11.24
CA VAL A 135 -9.41 15.77 -12.67
C VAL A 135 -10.69 16.25 -13.35
N GLY A 136 -11.85 15.69 -13.00
CA GLY A 136 -13.16 16.10 -13.53
C GLY A 136 -13.56 17.54 -13.16
N THR A 137 -13.14 18.03 -12.00
CA THR A 137 -13.41 19.38 -11.50
C THR A 137 -12.31 20.40 -11.82
N ARG A 138 -11.39 20.06 -12.72
CA ARG A 138 -10.29 20.92 -13.11
C ARG A 138 -10.76 22.26 -13.68
N LYS A 139 -10.00 23.31 -13.40
CA LYS A 139 -10.28 24.68 -13.88
C LYS A 139 -9.56 25.02 -15.18
N ILE A 140 -8.81 24.09 -15.74
CA ILE A 140 -8.08 24.26 -17.01
C ILE A 140 -8.59 23.27 -18.04
N LYS A 141 -8.47 23.59 -19.34
CA LYS A 141 -9.01 22.77 -20.43
C LYS A 141 -8.17 21.50 -20.69
N HIS A 142 -6.84 21.63 -20.65
CA HIS A 142 -5.93 20.53 -20.93
C HIS A 142 -5.69 19.66 -19.69
N ILE A 143 -5.26 18.42 -19.92
CA ILE A 143 -4.83 17.49 -18.88
C ILE A 143 -3.32 17.29 -19.05
N TYR A 144 -2.55 17.59 -18.00
CA TYR A 144 -1.10 17.38 -18.01
C TYR A 144 -0.75 15.89 -18.11
N VAL A 145 0.37 15.59 -18.76
CA VAL A 145 0.87 14.23 -18.95
C VAL A 145 0.98 13.47 -17.64
N ALA A 146 1.42 14.12 -16.57
CA ALA A 146 1.50 13.51 -15.25
C ALA A 146 0.17 12.92 -14.77
N ASN A 147 -0.96 13.59 -15.03
CA ASN A 147 -2.28 13.09 -14.65
C ASN A 147 -2.71 11.87 -15.48
N TRP A 148 -2.30 11.77 -16.73
CA TRP A 148 -2.51 10.58 -17.55
C TRP A 148 -1.76 9.37 -16.98
N PHE A 149 -0.50 9.56 -16.58
CA PHE A 149 0.30 8.49 -15.97
C PHE A 149 -0.27 8.06 -14.61
N TYR A 150 -0.68 8.99 -13.74
CA TYR A 150 -1.35 8.62 -12.50
C TYR A 150 -2.70 7.92 -12.74
N GLY A 151 -3.49 8.38 -13.70
CA GLY A 151 -4.74 7.71 -14.07
C GLY A 151 -4.50 6.28 -14.57
N ALA A 152 -3.53 6.08 -15.48
CA ALA A 152 -3.14 4.78 -15.95
C ALA A 152 -2.62 3.88 -14.81
N PHE A 153 -1.80 4.41 -13.92
CA PHE A 153 -1.31 3.72 -12.73
C PHE A 153 -2.47 3.24 -11.83
N ILE A 154 -3.45 4.09 -11.56
CA ILE A 154 -4.62 3.74 -10.74
C ILE A 154 -5.37 2.56 -11.34
N ILE A 155 -5.60 2.58 -12.65
CA ILE A 155 -6.32 1.50 -13.37
C ILE A 155 -5.47 0.23 -13.41
N ALA A 156 -4.20 0.35 -13.77
CA ALA A 156 -3.29 -0.80 -13.89
C ALA A 156 -3.12 -1.54 -12.55
N VAL A 157 -2.93 -0.79 -11.45
CA VAL A 157 -2.81 -1.40 -10.11
C VAL A 157 -4.12 -2.02 -9.65
N ALA A 158 -5.28 -1.42 -9.96
CA ALA A 158 -6.58 -2.03 -9.67
C ALA A 158 -6.75 -3.38 -10.38
N LEU A 159 -6.44 -3.43 -11.68
CA LEU A 159 -6.49 -4.68 -12.45
C LEU A 159 -5.50 -5.71 -11.93
N LEU A 160 -4.26 -5.29 -11.67
CA LEU A 160 -3.23 -6.15 -11.12
C LEU A 160 -3.66 -6.75 -9.77
N HIS A 161 -4.18 -5.92 -8.87
CA HIS A 161 -4.64 -6.38 -7.56
C HIS A 161 -5.79 -7.39 -7.70
N ILE A 162 -6.81 -7.09 -8.49
CA ILE A 162 -7.97 -7.98 -8.70
C ILE A 162 -7.51 -9.35 -9.26
N VAL A 163 -6.65 -9.35 -10.28
CA VAL A 163 -6.20 -10.59 -10.94
C VAL A 163 -5.24 -11.38 -10.07
N ASN A 164 -4.31 -10.70 -9.40
CA ASN A 164 -3.25 -11.37 -8.63
C ASN A 164 -3.73 -11.83 -7.24
N SER A 165 -4.60 -11.05 -6.61
CA SER A 165 -5.17 -11.37 -5.30
C SER A 165 -6.50 -12.15 -5.37
N ALA A 166 -6.96 -12.51 -6.58
CA ALA A 166 -8.12 -13.38 -6.75
C ALA A 166 -7.88 -14.73 -6.06
N ALA A 167 -8.58 -14.96 -4.96
CA ALA A 167 -8.44 -16.13 -4.13
C ALA A 167 -9.81 -16.59 -3.64
N ILE A 168 -9.98 -17.90 -3.47
CA ILE A 168 -11.21 -18.47 -2.93
C ILE A 168 -11.07 -18.53 -1.40
N PRO A 169 -11.91 -17.82 -0.63
CA PRO A 169 -11.88 -17.89 0.82
C PRO A 169 -12.11 -19.34 1.30
N ALA A 170 -11.17 -19.87 2.08
CA ALA A 170 -11.27 -21.17 2.72
C ALA A 170 -11.56 -21.04 4.23
N GLY A 171 -11.42 -19.84 4.77
CA GLY A 171 -11.66 -19.50 6.16
C GLY A 171 -11.44 -18.00 6.36
N MET A 172 -11.62 -17.53 7.60
CA MET A 172 -11.59 -16.10 7.92
C MET A 172 -10.23 -15.44 7.61
N MET A 173 -9.12 -16.18 7.76
CA MET A 173 -7.75 -15.72 7.51
C MET A 173 -6.99 -16.76 6.67
N LYS A 174 -7.67 -17.39 5.73
CA LYS A 174 -7.10 -18.41 4.86
C LYS A 174 -7.83 -18.44 3.51
N SER A 175 -7.06 -18.51 2.44
CA SER A 175 -7.56 -18.63 1.06
C SER A 175 -6.77 -19.69 0.27
N TYR A 176 -7.31 -20.08 -0.88
CA TYR A 176 -6.67 -20.96 -1.86
C TYR A 176 -6.24 -20.17 -3.08
#